data_6bf50efb1bd1574b938f0f27dac3f9b9
#
_entry.id   6bf50efb1bd1574b938f0f27dac3f9b9
#
_cell.length_a   1.000
_cell.length_b   1.000
_cell.length_c   1.000
_cell.angle_alpha   90.00
_cell.angle_beta   90.00
_cell.angle_gamma   90.00
#
_symmetry.space_group_name_H-M   'P 1'
#
loop_
_entity.id
_entity.type
_entity.pdbx_description
1 polymer ?
#
loop_
_entity_poly.entity_id
_entity_poly.type
_entity_poly.pdbx_seq_one_letter_code
_entity_poly.pdbx_strand_id
1 'polypeptide(L)'
;DIINEMSVLDYDSDFIVLQASEYGLPQNRRRLFFFGIKKSKDSKKRLKSFFDYLDKIREKQKNYVLEDALYGLRKLKAKKNKNDTKNEDLESGLNVDKTKTNGINSFIKKINFNKKIKFIYNHKARYNNSRDINIFKRLPQGGDSTHSSIQDIMPYKRRSGIFKDKYFKLQSNKVCKTITSHMKFDCNMYIHPYQARGLTPREAARVQGFSDNYFFVGPISKCYMQIGNAVPPPLSEVLCRSLEKIINA
;
A
#
# COMPACT_ATOMS: atom_id res chain seq x y z
N ASP A 1 -8.55 25.17 -15.78
CA ASP A 1 -8.88 23.74 -15.90
C ASP A 1 -7.79 23.05 -16.72
N ILE A 2 -7.18 21.97 -16.18
CA ILE A 2 -6.05 21.24 -16.80
C ILE A 2 -6.38 20.81 -18.25
N ILE A 3 -7.58 20.33 -18.51
CA ILE A 3 -8.00 19.89 -19.86
C ILE A 3 -7.98 21.06 -20.85
N ASN A 4 -8.47 22.22 -20.45
CA ASN A 4 -8.45 23.41 -21.29
C ASN A 4 -7.01 23.89 -21.57
N GLU A 5 -6.16 23.90 -20.54
CA GLU A 5 -4.73 24.26 -20.70
C GLU A 5 -4.02 23.29 -21.66
N MET A 6 -4.26 21.99 -21.53
CA MET A 6 -3.72 20.99 -22.47
C MET A 6 -4.23 21.21 -23.90
N SER A 7 -5.52 21.58 -24.06
CA SER A 7 -6.07 21.87 -25.38
C SER A 7 -5.44 23.09 -26.05
N VAL A 8 -5.12 24.13 -25.26
CA VAL A 8 -4.37 25.31 -25.74
C VAL A 8 -2.96 24.94 -26.19
N LEU A 9 -2.34 23.97 -25.53
CA LEU A 9 -1.01 23.44 -25.85
C LEU A 9 -1.03 22.38 -26.98
N ASP A 10 -2.12 22.29 -27.72
CA ASP A 10 -2.31 21.39 -28.85
C ASP A 10 -2.34 19.89 -28.48
N TYR A 11 -2.97 19.56 -27.32
CA TYR A 11 -3.23 18.19 -26.92
C TYR A 11 -4.72 17.89 -26.90
N ASP A 12 -5.11 16.70 -27.36
CA ASP A 12 -6.37 16.06 -26.99
C ASP A 12 -6.14 15.32 -25.67
N SER A 13 -6.92 15.61 -24.65
CA SER A 13 -6.71 15.11 -23.30
C SER A 13 -8.01 14.73 -22.61
N ASP A 14 -7.91 13.80 -21.69
CA ASP A 14 -9.00 13.38 -20.81
C ASP A 14 -8.43 12.86 -19.49
N PHE A 15 -9.29 12.56 -18.52
CA PHE A 15 -8.88 12.06 -17.21
C PHE A 15 -9.69 10.83 -16.78
N ILE A 16 -9.10 10.05 -15.89
CA ILE A 16 -9.75 8.91 -15.28
C ILE A 16 -9.39 8.80 -13.80
N VAL A 17 -10.36 8.36 -13.00
CA VAL A 17 -10.11 8.00 -11.61
C VAL A 17 -9.96 6.49 -11.52
N LEU A 18 -8.76 6.01 -11.18
CA LEU A 18 -8.48 4.60 -11.03
C LEU A 18 -8.51 4.19 -9.55
N GLN A 19 -9.15 3.06 -9.29
CA GLN A 19 -9.22 2.42 -7.98
C GLN A 19 -8.27 1.21 -7.97
N ALA A 20 -7.23 1.24 -7.15
CA ALA A 20 -6.16 0.23 -7.16
C ALA A 20 -6.67 -1.20 -6.93
N SER A 21 -7.73 -1.38 -6.11
CA SER A 21 -8.32 -2.70 -5.86
C SER A 21 -8.95 -3.33 -7.12
N GLU A 22 -9.42 -2.53 -8.05
CA GLU A 22 -9.98 -2.99 -9.33
C GLU A 22 -8.90 -3.49 -10.29
N TYR A 23 -7.64 -3.16 -10.01
CA TYR A 23 -6.46 -3.59 -10.80
C TYR A 23 -5.64 -4.67 -10.07
N GLY A 24 -6.28 -5.41 -9.17
CA GLY A 24 -5.69 -6.56 -8.50
C GLY A 24 -4.66 -6.19 -7.44
N LEU A 25 -4.95 -5.14 -6.65
CA LEU A 25 -4.21 -4.75 -5.46
C LEU A 25 -5.11 -4.85 -4.21
N PRO A 26 -4.60 -5.30 -3.07
CA PRO A 26 -5.36 -5.37 -1.84
C PRO A 26 -5.45 -4.02 -1.13
N GLN A 27 -5.71 -2.92 -1.89
CA GLN A 27 -5.68 -1.56 -1.38
C GLN A 27 -6.81 -0.70 -1.96
N ASN A 28 -7.53 -0.03 -1.08
CA ASN A 28 -8.53 0.98 -1.44
C ASN A 28 -7.85 2.34 -1.69
N ARG A 29 -7.25 2.51 -2.88
CA ARG A 29 -6.52 3.72 -3.28
C ARG A 29 -7.09 4.27 -4.58
N ARG A 30 -7.73 5.42 -4.51
CA ARG A 30 -8.23 6.16 -5.68
C ARG A 30 -7.20 7.23 -6.07
N ARG A 31 -6.92 7.33 -7.37
CA ARG A 31 -6.06 8.36 -7.93
C ARG A 31 -6.62 8.85 -9.26
N LEU A 32 -6.53 10.16 -9.44
CA LEU A 32 -6.85 10.84 -10.68
C LEU A 32 -5.61 10.83 -11.58
N PHE A 33 -5.81 10.45 -12.84
CA PHE A 33 -4.78 10.49 -13.87
C PHE A 33 -5.29 11.32 -15.05
N PHE A 34 -4.47 12.22 -15.53
CA PHE A 34 -4.70 12.97 -16.77
C PHE A 34 -3.83 12.36 -17.87
N PHE A 35 -4.42 12.22 -19.04
CA PHE A 35 -3.72 11.76 -20.24
C PHE A 35 -3.93 12.76 -21.37
N GLY A 36 -2.86 13.02 -22.11
CA GLY A 36 -2.90 13.86 -23.28
C GLY A 36 -2.08 13.28 -24.42
N ILE A 37 -2.62 13.38 -25.63
CA ILE A 37 -1.95 13.01 -26.87
C ILE A 37 -1.88 14.27 -27.73
N LYS A 38 -0.72 14.57 -28.30
CA LYS A 38 -0.58 15.70 -29.21
C LYS A 38 -1.59 15.59 -30.35
N LYS A 39 -2.31 16.67 -30.66
CA LYS A 39 -3.37 16.66 -31.66
C LYS A 39 -2.89 16.13 -33.00
N SER A 40 -3.64 15.25 -33.57
CA SER A 40 -3.44 14.65 -34.89
C SER A 40 -4.78 14.15 -35.41
N LYS A 41 -4.83 13.69 -36.66
CA LYS A 41 -6.04 13.11 -37.25
C LYS A 41 -6.65 11.97 -36.39
N ASP A 42 -5.81 11.19 -35.71
CA ASP A 42 -6.23 9.99 -34.98
C ASP A 42 -6.12 10.11 -33.45
N SER A 43 -5.71 11.27 -32.91
CA SER A 43 -5.47 11.45 -31.47
C SER A 43 -6.66 11.11 -30.60
N LYS A 44 -7.87 11.57 -30.93
CA LYS A 44 -9.10 11.26 -30.20
C LYS A 44 -9.44 9.77 -30.22
N LYS A 45 -9.27 9.09 -31.35
CA LYS A 45 -9.48 7.65 -31.49
C LYS A 45 -8.49 6.87 -30.63
N ARG A 46 -7.22 7.28 -30.65
CA ARG A 46 -6.16 6.68 -29.82
C ARG A 46 -6.42 6.89 -28.33
N LEU A 47 -6.83 8.09 -27.93
CA LEU A 47 -7.20 8.37 -26.53
C LEU A 47 -8.36 7.50 -26.05
N LYS A 48 -9.41 7.35 -26.84
CA LYS A 48 -10.52 6.43 -26.56
C LYS A 48 -10.04 4.98 -26.41
N SER A 49 -9.22 4.52 -27.36
CA SER A 49 -8.65 3.15 -27.30
C SER A 49 -7.83 2.90 -26.06
N PHE A 50 -7.15 3.90 -25.51
CA PHE A 50 -6.43 3.80 -24.24
C PHE A 50 -7.39 3.49 -23.07
N PHE A 51 -8.48 4.23 -22.94
CA PHE A 51 -9.47 4.01 -21.88
C PHE A 51 -10.21 2.67 -22.03
N ASP A 52 -10.61 2.32 -23.23
CA ASP A 52 -11.24 1.02 -23.53
C ASP A 52 -10.33 -0.16 -23.14
N TYR A 53 -9.02 -0.01 -23.30
CA TYR A 53 -8.05 -1.04 -22.93
C TYR A 53 -7.87 -1.14 -21.41
N LEU A 54 -7.90 -0.01 -20.69
CA LEU A 54 -7.89 0.00 -19.22
C LEU A 54 -9.08 -0.75 -18.64
N ASP A 55 -10.28 -0.53 -19.18
CA ASP A 55 -11.51 -1.21 -18.74
C ASP A 55 -11.43 -2.73 -18.99
N LYS A 56 -10.96 -3.15 -20.18
CA LYS A 56 -10.73 -4.57 -20.47
C LYS A 56 -9.75 -5.26 -19.53
N ILE A 57 -8.71 -4.54 -19.06
CA ILE A 57 -7.78 -5.09 -18.08
C ILE A 57 -8.45 -5.19 -16.71
N ARG A 58 -9.23 -4.19 -16.30
CA ARG A 58 -9.95 -4.15 -15.03
C ARG A 58 -10.86 -5.38 -14.87
N GLU A 59 -11.63 -5.73 -15.89
CA GLU A 59 -12.57 -6.86 -15.88
C GLU A 59 -11.88 -8.22 -15.63
N LYS A 60 -10.61 -8.36 -15.99
CA LYS A 60 -9.84 -9.60 -15.86
C LYS A 60 -9.06 -9.73 -14.55
N GLN A 61 -9.13 -8.72 -13.67
CA GLN A 61 -8.33 -8.73 -12.45
C GLN A 61 -8.98 -9.58 -11.36
N LYS A 62 -8.12 -10.31 -10.63
CA LYS A 62 -8.50 -11.01 -9.40
C LYS A 62 -8.54 -10.03 -8.24
N ASN A 63 -9.56 -10.13 -7.41
CA ASN A 63 -9.63 -9.39 -6.15
C ASN A 63 -8.75 -10.03 -5.09
N TYR A 64 -8.02 -9.19 -4.35
CA TYR A 64 -7.18 -9.58 -3.24
C TYR A 64 -7.53 -8.78 -1.99
N VAL A 65 -7.28 -9.38 -0.83
CA VAL A 65 -7.51 -8.77 0.49
C VAL A 65 -6.18 -8.60 1.23
N LEU A 66 -6.20 -7.93 2.38
CA LEU A 66 -4.99 -7.62 3.13
C LEU A 66 -4.16 -8.88 3.47
N GLU A 67 -4.81 -9.97 3.87
CA GLU A 67 -4.09 -11.21 4.24
C GLU A 67 -3.30 -11.81 3.07
N ASP A 68 -3.74 -11.60 1.82
CA ASP A 68 -2.96 -12.02 0.65
C ASP A 68 -1.60 -11.34 0.58
N ALA A 69 -1.54 -10.04 0.95
CA ALA A 69 -0.29 -9.29 1.00
C ALA A 69 0.59 -9.67 2.20
N LEU A 70 -0.03 -10.02 3.34
CA LEU A 70 0.69 -10.40 4.55
C LEU A 70 1.19 -11.85 4.53
N TYR A 71 0.71 -12.65 3.58
CA TYR A 71 0.97 -14.08 3.51
C TYR A 71 2.47 -14.41 3.45
N GLY A 72 2.88 -15.41 4.23
CA GLY A 72 4.24 -15.96 4.23
C GLY A 72 5.31 -15.07 4.89
N LEU A 73 4.96 -13.88 5.40
CA LEU A 73 5.89 -13.06 6.18
C LEU A 73 6.06 -13.59 7.61
N ARG A 74 7.26 -13.43 8.16
CA ARG A 74 7.56 -13.78 9.55
C ARG A 74 6.67 -12.96 10.52
N LYS A 75 6.22 -13.60 11.59
CA LYS A 75 5.58 -12.89 12.70
C LYS A 75 6.63 -12.09 13.47
N LEU A 76 6.31 -10.83 13.78
CA LEU A 76 7.21 -9.91 14.48
C LEU A 76 6.54 -9.33 15.72
N LYS A 77 7.37 -8.92 16.69
CA LYS A 77 6.96 -8.09 17.84
C LYS A 77 7.30 -6.62 17.57
N ALA A 78 6.56 -5.70 18.17
CA ALA A 78 6.94 -4.28 18.17
C ALA A 78 8.29 -4.09 18.88
N LYS A 79 9.13 -3.17 18.37
CA LYS A 79 10.32 -2.73 19.13
C LYS A 79 9.86 -1.94 20.36
N LYS A 80 10.46 -2.26 21.52
CA LYS A 80 10.12 -1.63 22.80
C LYS A 80 11.07 -0.48 23.17
N ASN A 81 12.30 -0.50 22.63
CA ASN A 81 13.29 0.52 22.92
C ASN A 81 13.21 1.64 21.88
N LYS A 82 12.95 2.86 22.38
CA LYS A 82 13.00 4.08 21.55
C LYS A 82 14.44 4.32 21.08
N ASN A 83 14.59 4.81 19.86
CA ASN A 83 15.90 5.07 19.21
C ASN A 83 16.75 3.82 18.88
N ASP A 84 16.22 2.63 19.09
CA ASP A 84 16.88 1.36 18.79
C ASP A 84 16.59 0.87 17.35
N THR A 85 16.29 1.79 16.44
CA THR A 85 15.92 1.45 15.06
C THR A 85 17.07 0.96 14.20
N LYS A 86 18.32 1.21 14.61
CA LYS A 86 19.52 0.69 13.92
C LYS A 86 19.76 -0.78 14.23
N ASN A 87 19.45 -1.22 15.45
CA ASN A 87 19.65 -2.60 15.86
C ASN A 87 18.61 -3.52 15.22
N GLU A 88 19.07 -4.67 14.80
CA GLU A 88 18.26 -5.71 14.15
C GLU A 88 18.25 -6.97 15.01
N ASP A 89 17.09 -7.56 15.14
CA ASP A 89 16.88 -8.80 15.86
C ASP A 89 15.76 -9.64 15.21
N LEU A 90 15.76 -10.93 15.51
CA LEU A 90 14.78 -11.85 14.91
C LEU A 90 13.36 -11.63 15.42
N GLU A 91 13.17 -11.01 16.60
CA GLU A 91 11.83 -10.75 17.15
C GLU A 91 11.16 -9.54 16.51
N SER A 92 11.92 -8.44 16.29
CA SER A 92 11.42 -7.21 15.67
C SER A 92 11.69 -7.11 14.18
N GLY A 93 12.49 -8.01 13.63
CA GLY A 93 12.76 -8.16 12.20
C GLY A 93 14.05 -7.55 11.70
N LEU A 94 14.36 -7.81 10.44
CA LEU A 94 15.61 -7.47 9.77
C LEU A 94 15.32 -6.63 8.52
N ASN A 95 16.30 -5.78 8.13
CA ASN A 95 16.25 -5.08 6.85
C ASN A 95 16.52 -6.01 5.66
N VAL A 96 17.33 -7.04 5.88
CA VAL A 96 17.58 -8.10 4.90
C VAL A 96 17.33 -9.43 5.58
N ASP A 97 16.27 -10.11 5.22
CA ASP A 97 15.91 -11.39 5.79
C ASP A 97 16.01 -12.51 4.74
N LYS A 98 16.80 -13.54 5.05
CA LYS A 98 16.87 -14.79 4.27
C LYS A 98 15.68 -15.66 4.61
N THR A 99 14.47 -15.17 4.34
CA THR A 99 13.31 -15.94 4.76
C THR A 99 13.05 -17.15 3.90
N LYS A 100 12.88 -18.27 4.57
CA LYS A 100 12.00 -19.33 4.10
C LYS A 100 10.58 -18.76 4.20
N THR A 101 10.05 -18.28 3.07
CA THR A 101 8.63 -17.89 3.01
C THR A 101 7.80 -19.13 3.31
N ASN A 102 6.91 -19.02 4.28
CA ASN A 102 5.98 -20.10 4.62
C ASN A 102 4.88 -20.25 3.54
N GLY A 103 5.30 -20.46 2.29
CA GLY A 103 4.43 -20.58 1.13
C GLY A 103 4.32 -19.31 0.28
N ILE A 104 3.72 -19.45 -0.89
CA ILE A 104 3.52 -18.39 -1.89
C ILE A 104 2.09 -18.49 -2.41
N ASN A 105 1.28 -17.45 -2.22
CA ASN A 105 -0.05 -17.34 -2.82
C ASN A 105 -0.01 -16.67 -4.19
N SER A 106 -1.16 -16.58 -4.86
CA SER A 106 -1.26 -15.98 -6.19
C SER A 106 -0.90 -14.50 -6.22
N PHE A 107 -1.17 -13.74 -5.14
CA PHE A 107 -0.79 -12.34 -5.04
C PHE A 107 0.72 -12.17 -4.94
N ILE A 108 1.38 -12.94 -4.07
CA ILE A 108 2.84 -12.90 -3.92
C ILE A 108 3.54 -13.33 -5.20
N LYS A 109 3.01 -14.32 -5.93
CA LYS A 109 3.49 -14.67 -7.27
C LYS A 109 3.39 -13.48 -8.23
N LYS A 110 2.24 -12.80 -8.27
CA LYS A 110 1.98 -11.63 -9.13
C LYS A 110 2.99 -10.51 -8.87
N ILE A 111 3.14 -10.03 -7.63
CA ILE A 111 4.03 -8.90 -7.32
C ILE A 111 5.52 -9.22 -7.49
N ASN A 112 5.88 -10.50 -7.48
CA ASN A 112 7.24 -10.97 -7.70
C ASN A 112 7.48 -11.46 -9.14
N PHE A 113 6.55 -11.19 -10.08
CA PHE A 113 6.67 -11.59 -11.50
C PHE A 113 6.96 -13.07 -11.69
N ASN A 114 6.37 -13.95 -10.86
CA ASN A 114 6.62 -15.39 -10.78
C ASN A 114 8.10 -15.78 -10.52
N LYS A 115 8.95 -14.82 -10.13
CA LYS A 115 10.37 -15.09 -9.81
C LYS A 115 10.51 -15.64 -8.39
N LYS A 116 11.49 -16.54 -8.22
CA LYS A 116 11.89 -17.03 -6.89
C LYS A 116 12.64 -15.92 -6.14
N ILE A 117 12.11 -15.51 -5.01
CA ILE A 117 12.72 -14.49 -4.15
C ILE A 117 13.63 -15.16 -3.12
N LYS A 118 14.89 -14.72 -3.04
CA LYS A 118 15.89 -15.24 -2.09
C LYS A 118 15.89 -14.47 -0.77
N PHE A 119 15.55 -13.18 -0.82
CA PHE A 119 15.57 -12.27 0.33
C PHE A 119 14.30 -11.44 0.36
N ILE A 120 13.83 -11.14 1.57
CA ILE A 120 12.78 -10.15 1.82
C ILE A 120 13.44 -8.95 2.50
N TYR A 121 13.19 -7.75 1.96
CA TYR A 121 13.80 -6.53 2.45
C TYR A 121 12.82 -5.69 3.27
N ASN A 122 13.36 -4.92 4.24
CA ASN A 122 12.62 -3.95 5.05
C ASN A 122 11.45 -4.56 5.87
N HIS A 123 11.53 -5.85 6.25
CA HIS A 123 10.55 -6.47 7.13
C HIS A 123 10.99 -6.32 8.58
N LYS A 124 10.87 -5.09 9.09
CA LYS A 124 11.32 -4.67 10.42
C LYS A 124 10.24 -3.83 11.08
N ALA A 125 9.84 -4.20 12.29
CA ALA A 125 8.86 -3.48 13.08
C ALA A 125 9.45 -2.18 13.65
N ARG A 126 8.62 -1.16 13.75
CA ARG A 126 9.01 0.09 14.41
C ARG A 126 8.81 0.00 15.94
N TYR A 127 9.34 1.00 16.63
CA TYR A 127 9.08 1.22 18.04
C TYR A 127 7.59 1.54 18.28
N ASN A 128 7.04 0.91 19.31
CA ASN A 128 5.76 1.29 19.91
C ASN A 128 5.92 1.25 21.45
N ASN A 129 5.35 2.23 22.13
CA ASN A 129 5.34 2.28 23.59
C ASN A 129 4.37 1.23 24.17
N SER A 130 4.50 0.93 25.46
CA SER A 130 3.72 -0.11 26.12
C SER A 130 2.20 0.13 26.08
N ARG A 131 1.76 1.39 26.16
CA ARG A 131 0.35 1.77 26.03
C ARG A 131 -0.18 1.46 24.64
N ASP A 132 0.53 1.87 23.58
CA ASP A 132 0.10 1.61 22.21
C ASP A 132 0.07 0.11 21.91
N ILE A 133 1.05 -0.66 22.40
CA ILE A 133 1.05 -2.12 22.28
C ILE A 133 -0.19 -2.71 22.98
N ASN A 134 -0.57 -2.18 24.14
CA ASN A 134 -1.77 -2.65 24.85
C ASN A 134 -3.06 -2.30 24.09
N ILE A 135 -3.16 -1.08 23.54
CA ILE A 135 -4.26 -0.70 22.63
C ILE A 135 -4.34 -1.66 21.45
N PHE A 136 -3.23 -1.95 20.79
CA PHE A 136 -3.19 -2.86 19.63
C PHE A 136 -3.62 -4.28 19.97
N LYS A 137 -3.30 -4.77 21.17
CA LYS A 137 -3.75 -6.10 21.65
C LYS A 137 -5.26 -6.14 21.85
N ARG A 138 -5.82 -5.13 22.54
CA ARG A 138 -7.23 -5.11 22.97
C ARG A 138 -8.19 -4.78 21.84
N LEU A 139 -7.75 -3.97 20.85
CA LEU A 139 -8.59 -3.55 19.74
C LEU A 139 -8.92 -4.75 18.84
N PRO A 140 -10.19 -5.05 18.54
CA PRO A 140 -10.54 -6.08 17.56
C PRO A 140 -10.26 -5.61 16.14
N GLN A 141 -10.19 -6.51 15.17
CA GLN A 141 -10.10 -6.17 13.76
C GLN A 141 -11.29 -5.31 13.33
N GLY A 142 -11.02 -4.20 12.62
CA GLY A 142 -12.03 -3.21 12.25
C GLY A 142 -12.35 -2.20 13.35
N GLY A 143 -11.86 -2.41 14.57
CA GLY A 143 -12.01 -1.46 15.67
C GLY A 143 -11.16 -0.21 15.46
N ASP A 144 -11.69 0.93 15.90
CA ASP A 144 -11.04 2.25 15.85
C ASP A 144 -10.88 2.86 17.25
N SER A 145 -10.43 4.11 17.32
CA SER A 145 -10.18 4.82 18.57
C SER A 145 -11.43 5.05 19.44
N THR A 146 -12.63 4.82 18.92
CA THR A 146 -13.90 4.94 19.67
C THR A 146 -14.37 3.62 20.30
N HIS A 147 -13.67 2.51 20.02
CA HIS A 147 -14.07 1.19 20.47
C HIS A 147 -13.99 1.05 22.00
N SER A 148 -15.04 0.49 22.63
CA SER A 148 -15.19 0.39 24.08
C SER A 148 -14.03 -0.32 24.78
N SER A 149 -13.42 -1.33 24.13
CA SER A 149 -12.33 -2.12 24.71
C SER A 149 -11.06 -1.34 25.08
N ILE A 150 -10.91 -0.09 24.62
CA ILE A 150 -9.70 0.72 24.81
C ILE A 150 -9.95 2.09 25.45
N GLN A 151 -11.21 2.42 25.78
CA GLN A 151 -11.56 3.76 26.28
C GLN A 151 -10.86 4.12 27.60
N ASP A 152 -10.56 3.14 28.45
CA ASP A 152 -9.86 3.31 29.73
C ASP A 152 -8.38 3.74 29.54
N ILE A 153 -7.74 3.33 28.45
CA ILE A 153 -6.32 3.57 28.16
C ILE A 153 -6.08 4.56 27.01
N MET A 154 -7.15 5.11 26.41
CA MET A 154 -7.02 6.06 25.28
C MET A 154 -6.35 7.37 25.71
N PRO A 155 -5.27 7.81 25.03
CA PRO A 155 -4.54 9.03 25.37
C PRO A 155 -5.28 10.34 24.98
N TYR A 156 -6.28 10.25 24.09
CA TYR A 156 -6.92 11.40 23.45
C TYR A 156 -8.44 11.42 23.62
N LYS A 157 -8.95 11.16 24.84
CA LYS A 157 -10.39 11.05 25.13
C LYS A 157 -11.23 12.22 24.61
N ARG A 158 -10.72 13.45 24.69
CA ARG A 158 -11.43 14.68 24.23
C ARG A 158 -11.52 14.83 22.71
N ARG A 159 -10.72 14.07 21.93
CA ARG A 159 -10.62 14.19 20.46
C ARG A 159 -11.01 12.90 19.72
N SER A 160 -11.46 11.87 20.43
CA SER A 160 -11.82 10.58 19.83
C SER A 160 -12.95 10.68 18.80
N GLY A 161 -13.89 11.63 18.99
CA GLY A 161 -14.97 11.86 18.02
C GLY A 161 -14.53 12.55 16.71
N ILE A 162 -13.40 13.30 16.73
CA ILE A 162 -12.91 14.05 15.56
C ILE A 162 -11.97 13.20 14.71
N PHE A 163 -11.11 12.38 15.35
CA PHE A 163 -10.10 11.55 14.69
C PHE A 163 -10.32 10.07 15.00
N LYS A 164 -11.45 9.53 14.56
CA LYS A 164 -11.85 8.13 14.83
C LYS A 164 -10.82 7.10 14.39
N ASP A 165 -10.12 7.34 13.30
CA ASP A 165 -9.16 6.41 12.71
C ASP A 165 -7.72 6.60 13.22
N LYS A 166 -7.48 7.42 14.26
CA LYS A 166 -6.15 7.60 14.83
C LYS A 166 -5.53 6.29 15.32
N TYR A 167 -6.34 5.39 15.87
CA TYR A 167 -6.03 3.97 16.05
C TYR A 167 -7.02 3.19 15.22
N PHE A 168 -6.53 2.36 14.33
CA PHE A 168 -7.39 1.50 13.52
C PHE A 168 -6.71 0.14 13.29
N LYS A 169 -7.35 -0.93 13.76
CA LYS A 169 -6.87 -2.29 13.51
C LYS A 169 -7.43 -2.80 12.21
N LEU A 170 -6.53 -3.05 11.27
CA LEU A 170 -6.89 -3.51 9.94
C LEU A 170 -7.63 -4.85 9.98
N GLN A 171 -8.50 -5.07 9.00
CA GLN A 171 -9.23 -6.32 8.81
C GLN A 171 -8.51 -7.17 7.76
N SER A 172 -8.15 -8.41 8.13
CA SER A 172 -7.38 -9.31 7.25
C SER A 172 -8.13 -9.69 5.98
N ASN A 173 -9.44 -9.91 6.10
CA ASN A 173 -10.35 -10.34 5.03
C ASN A 173 -10.96 -9.18 4.23
N LYS A 174 -10.45 -7.97 4.39
CA LYS A 174 -10.89 -6.78 3.65
C LYS A 174 -9.73 -6.18 2.85
N VAL A 175 -10.10 -5.38 1.86
CA VAL A 175 -9.17 -4.51 1.14
C VAL A 175 -8.60 -3.49 2.14
N CYS A 176 -7.27 -3.34 2.16
CA CYS A 176 -6.59 -2.40 3.05
C CYS A 176 -6.95 -0.95 2.71
N LYS A 177 -7.04 -0.08 3.70
CA LYS A 177 -7.11 1.37 3.46
C LYS A 177 -5.88 1.87 2.72
N THR A 178 -5.96 3.03 2.10
CA THR A 178 -4.86 3.64 1.34
C THR A 178 -3.57 3.73 2.16
N ILE A 179 -2.49 3.14 1.70
CA ILE A 179 -1.15 3.33 2.25
C ILE A 179 -0.68 4.74 1.91
N THR A 180 -0.39 5.54 2.92
CA THR A 180 0.00 6.94 2.76
C THR A 180 1.39 7.22 3.32
N SER A 181 2.03 8.28 2.85
CA SER A 181 3.32 8.75 3.38
C SER A 181 3.24 9.20 4.85
N HIS A 182 2.04 9.42 5.38
CA HIS A 182 1.80 9.78 6.77
C HIS A 182 2.25 8.69 7.76
N MET A 183 2.34 7.42 7.31
CA MET A 183 2.94 6.33 8.09
C MET A 183 4.36 6.62 8.58
N LYS A 184 5.07 7.60 7.99
CA LYS A 184 6.39 8.05 8.47
C LYS A 184 6.37 8.52 9.94
N PHE A 185 5.27 9.09 10.40
CA PHE A 185 5.12 9.60 11.77
C PHE A 185 4.76 8.48 12.74
N ASP A 186 3.69 7.74 12.45
CA ASP A 186 3.25 6.57 13.20
C ASP A 186 2.47 5.60 12.30
N CYS A 187 2.20 4.40 12.79
CA CYS A 187 1.40 3.39 12.10
C CYS A 187 0.14 3.02 12.88
N ASN A 188 -0.34 3.89 13.77
CA ASN A 188 -1.49 3.61 14.63
C ASN A 188 -2.79 3.45 13.82
N MET A 189 -2.88 4.10 12.66
CA MET A 189 -3.98 3.93 11.69
C MET A 189 -3.86 2.63 10.86
N TYR A 190 -2.77 1.88 11.02
CA TYR A 190 -2.44 0.68 10.25
C TYR A 190 -1.96 -0.42 11.18
N ILE A 191 -2.73 -0.69 12.24
CA ILE A 191 -2.43 -1.76 13.20
C ILE A 191 -2.58 -3.10 12.47
N HIS A 192 -1.57 -3.96 12.59
CA HIS A 192 -1.56 -5.28 11.99
C HIS A 192 -2.72 -6.14 12.54
N PRO A 193 -3.48 -6.88 11.70
CA PRO A 193 -4.69 -7.59 12.11
C PRO A 193 -4.44 -8.65 13.20
N TYR A 194 -3.27 -9.29 13.21
CA TYR A 194 -2.94 -10.41 14.10
C TYR A 194 -1.81 -10.14 15.11
N GLN A 195 -1.09 -9.02 14.98
CA GLN A 195 0.10 -8.73 15.77
C GLN A 195 -0.03 -7.36 16.43
N ALA A 196 0.40 -7.24 17.67
CA ALA A 196 0.27 -5.99 18.45
C ALA A 196 1.33 -4.94 18.05
N ARG A 197 1.29 -4.51 16.77
CA ARG A 197 2.17 -3.51 16.14
C ARG A 197 1.52 -2.91 14.90
N GLY A 198 2.05 -1.83 14.40
CA GLY A 198 1.71 -1.36 13.06
C GLY A 198 2.31 -2.23 11.95
N LEU A 199 1.86 -2.03 10.71
CA LEU A 199 2.47 -2.67 9.54
C LEU A 199 3.95 -2.27 9.43
N THR A 200 4.81 -3.20 9.01
CA THR A 200 6.19 -2.92 8.63
C THR A 200 6.26 -2.23 7.26
N PRO A 201 7.41 -1.62 6.89
CA PRO A 201 7.58 -1.11 5.52
C PRO A 201 7.35 -2.18 4.45
N ARG A 202 7.81 -3.43 4.67
CA ARG A 202 7.57 -4.53 3.72
C ARG A 202 6.10 -4.88 3.57
N GLU A 203 5.36 -4.96 4.65
CA GLU A 203 3.92 -5.22 4.62
C GLU A 203 3.18 -4.10 3.87
N ALA A 204 3.50 -2.84 4.17
CA ALA A 204 2.95 -1.69 3.44
C ALA A 204 3.34 -1.69 1.96
N ALA A 205 4.59 -2.06 1.63
CA ALA A 205 5.08 -2.18 0.26
C ALA A 205 4.35 -3.27 -0.53
N ARG A 206 4.08 -4.43 0.10
CA ARG A 206 3.28 -5.50 -0.54
C ARG A 206 1.85 -5.06 -0.80
N VAL A 207 1.22 -4.34 0.13
CA VAL A 207 -0.13 -3.75 -0.10
C VAL A 207 -0.13 -2.80 -1.30
N GLN A 208 0.98 -2.08 -1.52
CA GLN A 208 1.20 -1.24 -2.71
C GLN A 208 1.60 -2.04 -3.97
N GLY A 209 1.86 -3.35 -3.84
CA GLY A 209 2.26 -4.20 -4.96
C GLY A 209 3.74 -4.16 -5.32
N PHE A 210 4.61 -3.64 -4.44
CA PHE A 210 6.06 -3.74 -4.64
C PHE A 210 6.54 -5.18 -4.48
N SER A 211 7.45 -5.59 -5.37
CA SER A 211 8.13 -6.87 -5.26
C SER A 211 8.96 -6.99 -3.97
N ASP A 212 9.09 -8.20 -3.44
CA ASP A 212 9.83 -8.46 -2.21
C ASP A 212 11.34 -8.20 -2.32
N ASN A 213 11.87 -8.25 -3.54
CA ASN A 213 13.28 -7.93 -3.82
C ASN A 213 13.55 -6.44 -3.99
N TYR A 214 12.53 -5.58 -3.91
CA TYR A 214 12.72 -4.13 -3.95
C TYR A 214 13.17 -3.64 -2.56
N PHE A 215 14.36 -3.05 -2.48
CA PHE A 215 14.94 -2.52 -1.25
C PHE A 215 14.70 -1.01 -1.15
N PHE A 216 14.03 -0.58 -0.08
CA PHE A 216 13.87 0.85 0.23
C PHE A 216 15.05 1.33 1.05
N VAL A 217 15.78 2.31 0.55
CA VAL A 217 16.97 2.85 1.20
C VAL A 217 16.61 3.96 2.19
N GLY A 218 17.30 3.95 3.33
CA GLY A 218 17.20 4.99 4.36
C GLY A 218 16.48 4.55 5.65
N PRO A 219 16.24 5.50 6.57
CA PRO A 219 15.55 5.22 7.83
C PRO A 219 14.13 4.72 7.59
N ILE A 220 13.60 3.95 8.54
CA ILE A 220 12.25 3.34 8.44
C ILE A 220 11.15 4.36 8.10
N SER A 221 11.24 5.59 8.61
CA SER A 221 10.30 6.68 8.29
C SER A 221 10.38 7.09 6.81
N LYS A 222 11.57 7.11 6.23
CA LYS A 222 11.77 7.40 4.80
C LYS A 222 11.26 6.27 3.92
N CYS A 223 11.42 5.00 4.36
CA CYS A 223 10.83 3.86 3.66
C CYS A 223 9.31 4.00 3.55
N TYR A 224 8.60 4.29 4.65
CA TYR A 224 7.15 4.54 4.61
C TYR A 224 6.77 5.72 3.70
N MET A 225 7.56 6.79 3.72
CA MET A 225 7.32 7.95 2.87
C MET A 225 7.43 7.59 1.38
N GLN A 226 8.47 6.86 0.99
CA GLN A 226 8.68 6.38 -0.38
C GLN A 226 7.51 5.48 -0.82
N ILE A 227 7.14 4.51 0.01
CA ILE A 227 6.04 3.58 -0.27
C ILE A 227 4.71 4.35 -0.44
N GLY A 228 4.38 5.25 0.48
CA GLY A 228 3.11 5.96 0.48
C GLY A 228 2.96 6.97 -0.67
N ASN A 229 4.06 7.55 -1.15
CA ASN A 229 4.07 8.50 -2.27
C ASN A 229 4.07 7.82 -3.65
N ALA A 230 4.41 6.55 -3.70
CA ALA A 230 4.51 5.83 -4.96
C ALA A 230 3.14 5.63 -5.64
N VAL A 231 3.16 5.62 -6.96
CA VAL A 231 2.13 4.96 -7.75
C VAL A 231 2.35 3.45 -7.61
N PRO A 232 1.32 2.66 -7.28
CA PRO A 232 1.45 1.21 -7.15
C PRO A 232 2.04 0.56 -8.39
N PRO A 233 3.14 -0.23 -8.32
CA PRO A 233 3.79 -0.81 -9.49
C PRO A 233 2.85 -1.58 -10.44
N PRO A 234 1.91 -2.43 -9.98
CA PRO A 234 0.97 -3.08 -10.88
C PRO A 234 0.03 -2.11 -11.60
N LEU A 235 -0.34 -0.98 -10.96
CA LEU A 235 -1.16 0.05 -11.60
C LEU A 235 -0.34 0.80 -12.67
N SER A 236 0.92 1.12 -12.38
CA SER A 236 1.84 1.72 -13.36
C SER A 236 2.05 0.79 -14.56
N GLU A 237 2.19 -0.51 -14.34
CA GLU A 237 2.32 -1.51 -15.42
C GLU A 237 1.09 -1.48 -16.34
N VAL A 238 -0.11 -1.46 -15.77
CA VAL A 238 -1.35 -1.39 -16.55
C VAL A 238 -1.40 -0.12 -17.39
N LEU A 239 -1.06 1.03 -16.81
CA LEU A 239 -1.02 2.31 -17.52
C LEU A 239 0.00 2.29 -18.67
N CYS A 240 1.23 1.78 -18.42
CA CYS A 240 2.25 1.68 -19.44
C CYS A 240 1.86 0.75 -20.59
N ARG A 241 1.28 -0.41 -20.30
CA ARG A 241 0.78 -1.36 -21.32
C ARG A 241 -0.34 -0.74 -22.15
N SER A 242 -1.22 0.05 -21.54
CA SER A 242 -2.27 0.76 -22.25
C SER A 242 -1.72 1.83 -23.18
N LEU A 243 -0.67 2.56 -22.74
CA LEU A 243 0.06 3.51 -23.59
C LEU A 243 0.78 2.82 -24.76
N GLU A 244 1.51 1.73 -24.48
CA GLU A 244 2.21 0.95 -25.50
C GLU A 244 1.25 0.49 -26.62
N LYS A 245 0.04 0.06 -26.23
CA LYS A 245 -0.99 -0.38 -27.18
C LYS A 245 -1.40 0.70 -28.19
N ILE A 246 -1.42 1.96 -27.75
CA ILE A 246 -1.84 3.08 -28.62
C ILE A 246 -0.66 3.75 -29.34
N ILE A 247 0.58 3.55 -28.89
CA ILE A 247 1.78 4.06 -29.58
C ILE A 247 2.11 3.19 -30.78
N ASN A 248 1.92 1.86 -30.67
CA ASN A 248 2.24 0.88 -31.70
C ASN A 248 1.05 0.59 -32.65
N ALA A 249 -0.08 1.27 -32.51
CA ALA A 249 -1.24 1.18 -33.38
C ALA A 249 -1.26 2.32 -34.41
#